data_47436a263292ab0c3ebd17b610de156e
#
_entry.id   47436a263292ab0c3ebd17b610de156e
#
_cell.length_a   1.000
_cell.length_b   1.000
_cell.length_c   1.000
_cell.angle_alpha   90.00
_cell.angle_beta   90.00
_cell.angle_gamma   90.00
#
_symmetry.space_group_name_H-M   'P 1'
#
loop_
_entity.id
_entity.type
_entity.pdbx_description
1 polymer ?
#
loop_
_entity_poly.entity_id
_entity_poly.type
_entity_poly.pdbx_seq_one_letter_code
_entity_poly.pdbx_strand_id
1 'polypeptide(L)'
;MSDAAAAKRDAGFRAADMVKDGMFVGLGTGSTVFFAMERLGERIKSEGLRISGVPTSYQTAQRAEEYGIPLTTLSLHPKLDIAIDGADQVSPEAFLKYKP
;
A
#
# COMPACT_ATOMS: atom_id res chain seq x y z
N MET A 1 14.93 6.51 -17.40
CA MET A 1 14.38 6.56 -16.03
C MET A 1 15.50 6.89 -15.06
N SER A 2 15.28 7.79 -14.12
CA SER A 2 16.31 8.12 -13.16
C SER A 2 16.51 6.98 -12.16
N ASP A 3 17.69 6.91 -11.56
CA ASP A 3 17.97 5.87 -10.55
C ASP A 3 17.01 5.97 -9.37
N ALA A 4 16.61 7.20 -9.01
CA ALA A 4 15.67 7.42 -7.92
C ALA A 4 14.29 6.82 -8.23
N ALA A 5 13.82 6.99 -9.46
CA ALA A 5 12.53 6.42 -9.86
C ALA A 5 12.59 4.90 -9.90
N ALA A 6 13.68 4.34 -10.41
CA ALA A 6 13.87 2.89 -10.43
C ALA A 6 13.93 2.32 -9.03
N ALA A 7 14.60 3.00 -8.10
CA ALA A 7 14.69 2.56 -6.72
C ALA A 7 13.33 2.58 -6.04
N LYS A 8 12.53 3.61 -6.28
CA LYS A 8 11.18 3.73 -5.70
C LYS A 8 10.25 2.65 -6.24
N ARG A 9 10.35 2.36 -7.52
CA ARG A 9 9.56 1.31 -8.14
C ARG A 9 9.91 -0.05 -7.55
N ASP A 10 11.20 -0.32 -7.41
CA ASP A 10 11.68 -1.57 -6.84
C ASP A 10 11.21 -1.71 -5.38
N ALA A 11 11.36 -0.66 -4.60
CA ALA A 11 10.91 -0.67 -3.19
C ALA A 11 9.41 -0.88 -3.10
N GLY A 12 8.63 -0.21 -3.95
CA GLY A 12 7.18 -0.36 -3.98
C GLY A 12 6.77 -1.78 -4.35
N PHE A 13 7.41 -2.36 -5.34
CA PHE A 13 7.09 -3.72 -5.77
C PHE A 13 7.45 -4.74 -4.69
N ARG A 14 8.59 -4.57 -4.02
CA ARG A 14 8.96 -5.45 -2.91
C ARG A 14 7.95 -5.36 -1.77
N ALA A 15 7.53 -4.15 -1.45
CA ALA A 15 6.54 -3.94 -0.41
C ALA A 15 5.23 -4.66 -0.76
N ALA A 16 4.79 -4.51 -1.99
CA ALA A 16 3.56 -5.17 -2.45
C ALA A 16 3.69 -6.69 -2.41
N ASP A 17 4.86 -7.21 -2.68
CA ASP A 17 5.07 -8.66 -2.67
C ASP A 17 5.09 -9.26 -1.26
N MET A 18 5.26 -8.42 -0.24
CA MET A 18 5.17 -8.85 1.16
C MET A 18 3.74 -8.99 1.64
N VAL A 19 2.77 -8.45 0.91
CA VAL A 19 1.37 -8.47 1.31
C VAL A 19 0.77 -9.85 1.03
N LYS A 20 0.00 -10.35 1.98
CA LYS A 20 -0.64 -11.66 1.89
C LYS A 20 -2.15 -11.54 2.05
N ASP A 21 -2.86 -12.60 1.67
CA ASP A 21 -4.31 -12.66 1.77
C ASP A 21 -4.80 -12.31 3.18
N GLY A 22 -5.86 -11.52 3.23
CA GLY A 22 -6.49 -11.16 4.49
C GLY A 22 -5.88 -9.97 5.18
N MET A 23 -4.82 -9.39 4.62
CA MET A 23 -4.14 -8.27 5.25
C MET A 23 -4.88 -6.94 5.08
N PHE A 24 -4.76 -6.11 6.10
CA PHE A 24 -5.13 -4.70 6.05
C PHE A 24 -3.86 -3.90 5.83
N VAL A 25 -3.82 -3.19 4.72
CA VAL A 25 -2.60 -2.53 4.22
C VAL A 25 -2.75 -1.03 4.35
N GLY A 26 -1.92 -0.41 5.17
CA GLY A 26 -1.88 1.04 5.26
C GLY A 26 -1.18 1.60 4.03
N LEU A 27 -1.81 2.57 3.39
CA LEU A 27 -1.31 3.18 2.16
C LEU A 27 -1.01 4.65 2.41
N GLY A 28 0.27 4.98 2.49
CA GLY A 28 0.71 6.36 2.64
C GLY A 28 0.60 7.13 1.33
N THR A 29 1.37 8.16 1.20
CA THR A 29 1.37 9.02 0.02
C THR A 29 2.78 9.06 -0.56
N GLY A 30 2.88 9.17 -1.89
CA GLY A 30 4.16 9.28 -2.56
C GLY A 30 4.34 8.25 -3.65
N SER A 31 5.40 8.42 -4.43
CA SER A 31 5.61 7.58 -5.61
C SER A 31 5.89 6.13 -5.27
N THR A 32 6.59 5.85 -4.18
CA THR A 32 6.83 4.46 -3.76
C THR A 32 5.52 3.74 -3.49
N VAL A 33 4.58 4.41 -2.82
CA VAL A 33 3.26 3.85 -2.54
C VAL A 33 2.47 3.62 -3.83
N PHE A 34 2.57 4.54 -4.77
CA PHE A 34 1.88 4.39 -6.05
C PHE A 34 2.39 3.17 -6.82
N PHE A 35 3.68 2.94 -6.83
CA PHE A 35 4.23 1.73 -7.44
C PHE A 35 3.76 0.47 -6.71
N ALA A 36 3.70 0.52 -5.39
CA ALA A 36 3.19 -0.61 -4.62
C ALA A 36 1.73 -0.90 -4.96
N MET A 37 0.91 0.13 -5.09
CA MET A 37 -0.49 -0.04 -5.47
C MET A 37 -0.65 -0.65 -6.86
N GLU A 38 0.20 -0.24 -7.79
CA GLU A 38 0.21 -0.81 -9.12
C GLU A 38 0.44 -2.33 -9.05
N ARG A 39 1.45 -2.74 -8.28
CA ARG A 39 1.75 -4.16 -8.11
C ARG A 39 0.65 -4.90 -7.38
N LEU A 40 0.08 -4.29 -6.35
CA LEU A 40 -1.05 -4.89 -5.62
C LEU A 40 -2.24 -5.10 -6.55
N GLY A 41 -2.53 -4.14 -7.40
CA GLY A 41 -3.59 -4.27 -8.39
C GLY A 41 -3.35 -5.44 -9.34
N GLU A 42 -2.12 -5.63 -9.78
CA GLU A 42 -1.76 -6.78 -10.61
C GLU A 42 -1.98 -8.09 -9.88
N ARG A 43 -1.58 -8.15 -8.61
CA ARG A 43 -1.73 -9.36 -7.82
C ARG A 43 -3.19 -9.69 -7.54
N ILE A 44 -4.02 -8.68 -7.33
CA ILE A 44 -5.45 -8.88 -7.16
C ILE A 44 -6.04 -9.53 -8.41
N LYS A 45 -5.65 -9.06 -9.58
CA LYS A 45 -6.18 -9.59 -10.83
C LYS A 45 -5.62 -10.96 -11.18
N SER A 46 -4.33 -11.16 -10.99
CA SER A 46 -3.66 -12.39 -11.46
C SER A 46 -3.68 -13.51 -10.43
N GLU A 47 -3.65 -13.17 -9.14
CA GLU A 47 -3.56 -14.16 -8.06
C GLU A 47 -4.84 -14.26 -7.23
N GLY A 48 -5.78 -13.34 -7.43
CA GLY A 48 -6.97 -13.29 -6.59
C GLY A 48 -6.67 -12.83 -5.18
N LEU A 49 -5.62 -12.05 -4.99
CA LEU A 49 -5.23 -11.55 -3.68
C LEU A 49 -6.35 -10.78 -3.02
N ARG A 50 -6.64 -11.10 -1.76
CA ARG A 50 -7.71 -10.45 -0.99
C ARG A 50 -7.09 -9.58 0.08
N ILE A 51 -7.23 -8.27 -0.07
CA ILE A 51 -6.71 -7.30 0.88
C ILE A 51 -7.66 -6.14 0.99
N SER A 52 -7.45 -5.32 2.01
CA SER A 52 -8.14 -4.05 2.14
C SER A 52 -7.10 -2.96 2.39
N GLY A 53 -7.21 -1.87 1.68
CA GLY A 53 -6.31 -0.75 1.82
C GLY A 53 -6.88 0.33 2.73
N VAL A 54 -6.02 0.93 3.55
CA VAL A 54 -6.38 2.06 4.40
C VAL A 54 -5.56 3.25 3.94
N PRO A 55 -6.16 4.14 3.11
CA PRO A 55 -5.42 5.28 2.59
C PRO A 55 -5.28 6.38 3.64
N THR A 56 -4.19 7.13 3.55
CA THR A 56 -3.93 8.26 4.44
C THR A 56 -4.29 9.60 3.80
N SER A 57 -4.64 9.60 2.53
CA SER A 57 -5.04 10.82 1.83
C SER A 57 -6.11 10.50 0.80
N TYR A 58 -6.82 11.54 0.39
CA TYR A 58 -7.84 11.42 -0.65
C TYR A 58 -7.24 10.99 -1.98
N GLN A 59 -6.07 11.54 -2.29
CA GLN A 59 -5.37 11.21 -3.53
C GLN A 59 -4.99 9.73 -3.57
N THR A 60 -4.51 9.21 -2.46
CA THR A 60 -4.16 7.79 -2.36
C THR A 60 -5.41 6.92 -2.51
N ALA A 61 -6.52 7.34 -1.91
CA ALA A 61 -7.77 6.61 -2.04
C ALA A 61 -8.22 6.51 -3.51
N GLN A 62 -8.12 7.61 -4.25
CA GLN A 62 -8.46 7.61 -5.66
C GLN A 62 -7.59 6.65 -6.48
N ARG A 63 -6.28 6.67 -6.21
CA ARG A 63 -5.35 5.78 -6.90
C ARG A 63 -5.66 4.32 -6.61
N ALA A 64 -5.95 4.02 -5.34
CA ALA A 64 -6.27 2.64 -4.96
C ALA A 64 -7.52 2.15 -5.69
N GLU A 65 -8.53 2.99 -5.82
CA GLU A 65 -9.72 2.64 -6.57
C GLU A 65 -9.42 2.34 -8.03
N GLU A 66 -8.54 3.13 -8.63
CA GLU A 66 -8.15 2.92 -10.04
C GLU A 66 -7.47 1.56 -10.24
N TYR A 67 -6.73 1.11 -9.26
CA TYR A 67 -6.06 -0.19 -9.32
C TYR A 67 -6.93 -1.34 -8.82
N GLY A 68 -8.15 -1.06 -8.41
CA GLY A 68 -9.06 -2.09 -7.96
C GLY A 68 -8.78 -2.61 -6.55
N ILE A 69 -8.12 -1.81 -5.72
CA ILE A 69 -7.84 -2.18 -4.33
C ILE A 69 -9.03 -1.81 -3.46
N PRO A 70 -9.67 -2.79 -2.79
CA PRO A 70 -10.75 -2.47 -1.86
C PRO A 70 -10.26 -1.61 -0.71
N LEU A 71 -11.06 -0.63 -0.31
CA LEU A 71 -10.70 0.33 0.73
C LEU A 71 -11.52 0.14 1.99
N THR A 72 -10.90 0.42 3.12
CA THR A 72 -11.56 0.48 4.41
C THR A 72 -10.96 1.62 5.22
N THR A 73 -11.37 1.77 6.48
CA THR A 73 -10.87 2.83 7.35
C THR A 73 -10.38 2.26 8.67
N LEU A 74 -9.53 3.02 9.37
CA LEU A 74 -9.06 2.62 10.68
C LEU A 74 -10.19 2.56 11.72
N SER A 75 -11.26 3.32 11.52
CA SER A 75 -12.39 3.26 12.44
C SER A 75 -13.12 1.93 12.34
N LEU A 76 -13.13 1.30 11.16
CA LEU A 76 -13.72 -0.02 10.96
C LEU A 76 -12.74 -1.14 11.30
N HIS A 77 -11.45 -0.91 10.99
CA HIS A 77 -10.40 -1.91 11.19
C HIS A 77 -9.19 -1.22 11.79
N PRO A 78 -9.14 -1.12 13.14
CA PRO A 78 -8.08 -0.35 13.80
C PRO A 78 -6.70 -0.98 13.77
N LYS A 79 -6.59 -2.22 13.33
CA LYS A 79 -5.30 -2.91 13.25
C LYS A 79 -4.87 -3.05 11.80
N LEU A 80 -3.63 -2.69 11.54
CA LEU A 80 -3.01 -2.87 10.24
C LEU A 80 -1.98 -3.97 10.31
N ASP A 81 -1.91 -4.76 9.25
CA ASP A 81 -0.94 -5.85 9.17
C ASP A 81 0.39 -5.37 8.60
N ILE A 82 0.33 -4.39 7.72
CA ILE A 82 1.51 -3.84 7.09
C ILE A 82 1.20 -2.40 6.66
N ALA A 83 2.23 -1.57 6.60
CA ALA A 83 2.08 -0.22 6.10
C ALA A 83 3.13 0.05 5.05
N ILE A 84 2.71 0.71 3.98
CA ILE A 84 3.59 1.14 2.91
C ILE A 84 3.59 2.66 2.92
N ASP A 85 4.73 3.25 3.23
CA ASP A 85 4.87 4.69 3.34
C ASP A 85 5.75 5.21 2.21
N GLY A 86 5.51 6.44 1.80
CA GLY A 86 6.27 7.08 0.73
C GLY A 86 7.73 7.36 1.05
N ALA A 87 8.16 7.15 2.28
CA ALA A 87 9.53 7.42 2.71
C ALA A 87 10.44 6.18 2.63
N ASP A 88 10.20 5.30 1.69
CA ASP A 88 11.02 4.13 1.43
C ASP A 88 11.05 3.11 2.56
N GLN A 89 10.15 3.22 3.51
CA GLN A 89 10.06 2.29 4.62
C GLN A 89 8.78 1.50 4.56
N VAL A 90 8.92 0.20 4.69
CA VAL A 90 7.80 -0.71 4.77
C VAL A 90 7.94 -1.50 6.05
N SER A 91 7.08 -1.25 7.02
CA SER A 91 7.04 -2.05 8.22
C SER A 91 5.74 -1.83 8.96
N PRO A 92 5.23 -2.83 9.67
CA PRO A 92 4.07 -2.63 10.53
C PRO A 92 4.35 -1.59 11.61
N GLU A 93 5.57 -1.53 12.10
CA GLU A 93 5.96 -0.60 13.15
C GLU A 93 5.90 0.85 12.70
N ALA A 94 6.32 1.12 11.47
CA ALA A 94 6.31 2.48 10.95
C ALA A 94 4.90 3.05 10.97
N PHE A 95 3.90 2.23 10.65
CA PHE A 95 2.53 2.67 10.62
C PHE A 95 1.94 2.81 12.01
N LEU A 96 2.34 1.98 12.94
CA LEU A 96 1.85 2.05 14.31
C LEU A 96 2.21 3.39 14.99
N LYS A 97 3.20 4.08 14.49
CA LYS A 97 3.56 5.40 15.00
C LYS A 97 2.57 6.50 14.63
N TYR A 98 1.72 6.25 13.67
CA TYR A 98 0.70 7.19 13.24
C TYR A 98 -0.63 6.85 13.89
N LYS A 99 -0.65 6.85 15.19
CA LYS A 99 -1.90 6.60 15.89
C LYS A 99 -2.85 7.78 15.67
N PRO A 100 -4.10 7.50 15.35
CA PRO A 100 -5.09 8.57 15.26
C PRO A 100 -5.30 9.24 16.59
#